data_3b9fae9cffb59f7647c7c527e06cc427
#
_entry.id   3b9fae9cffb59f7647c7c527e06cc427
#
_cell.length_a   1.000
_cell.length_b   1.000
_cell.length_c   1.000
_cell.angle_alpha   90.00
_cell.angle_beta   90.00
_cell.angle_gamma   90.00
#
_symmetry.space_group_name_H-M   'P 1'
#
loop_
_entity.id
_entity.type
_entity.pdbx_description
1 polymer ?
#
loop_
_entity_poly.entity_id
_entity_poly.type
_entity_poly.pdbx_seq_one_letter_code
_entity_poly.pdbx_strand_id
1 'polypeptide(L)' 'MQEKYNKTSMYIKEVMKDQRKKLGISQQDLAEMADVGITTIKQIEAGKGNPSLSTIEKILEVLGIEIKYEVRQTF' A
#
# COMPACT_ATOMS: atom_id res chain seq x y z
N MET A 1 -24.01 -2.71 -3.36
CA MET A 1 -23.60 -2.65 -2.96
C MET A 1 -22.65 -2.40 -2.51
N GLN A 2 -22.12 -2.34 -2.13
CA GLN A 2 -21.34 -2.03 -1.82
C GLN A 2 -20.52 -2.19 -0.82
N GLU A 3 -19.86 -2.79 -0.55
CA GLU A 3 -19.07 -2.96 0.34
C GLU A 3 -18.10 -2.09 0.31
N LYS A 4 -17.97 -1.19 0.95
CA LYS A 4 -17.07 -0.31 0.75
C LYS A 4 -16.12 -0.29 1.79
N TYR A 5 -16.28 -0.83 2.94
CA TYR A 5 -15.33 -0.60 3.90
C TYR A 5 -14.13 -1.36 3.71
N ASN A 6 -13.92 -2.43 3.55
CA ASN A 6 -12.68 -3.12 3.42
C ASN A 6 -11.98 -2.90 2.15
N LYS A 7 -12.59 -2.16 1.27
CA LYS A 7 -12.04 -1.93 -0.01
C LYS A 7 -10.73 -1.23 -0.01
N THR A 8 -10.51 -0.32 0.91
CA THR A 8 -9.27 0.42 0.96
C THR A 8 -8.08 -0.49 1.17
N SER A 9 -8.17 -1.39 2.13
CA SER A 9 -7.08 -2.32 2.38
C SER A 9 -6.82 -3.21 1.21
N MET A 10 -7.87 -3.68 0.56
CA MET A 10 -7.70 -4.56 -0.57
C MET A 10 -7.06 -3.86 -1.73
N TYR A 11 -7.46 -2.62 -1.96
CA TYR A 11 -6.86 -1.85 -3.02
C TYR A 11 -5.38 -1.67 -2.80
N ILE A 12 -4.98 -1.25 -1.61
CA ILE A 12 -3.58 -0.99 -1.33
C ILE A 12 -2.77 -2.25 -1.47
N LYS A 13 -3.27 -3.35 -0.96
CA LYS A 13 -2.57 -4.61 -1.04
C LYS A 13 -2.29 -5.00 -2.48
N GLU A 14 -3.29 -4.89 -3.34
CA GLU A 14 -3.14 -5.29 -4.72
C GLU A 14 -2.27 -4.34 -5.51
N VAL A 15 -2.49 -3.05 -5.33
CA VAL A 15 -1.71 -2.05 -6.06
C VAL A 15 -0.24 -2.15 -5.70
N MET A 16 0.06 -2.30 -4.41
CA MET A 16 1.43 -2.45 -3.96
C MET A 16 2.09 -3.68 -4.57
N LYS A 17 1.41 -4.81 -4.45
CA LYS A 17 1.98 -6.05 -4.91
C LYS A 17 2.19 -6.05 -6.42
N ASP A 18 1.22 -5.57 -7.16
CA ASP A 18 1.33 -5.52 -8.61
C ASP A 18 2.47 -4.63 -9.05
N GLN A 19 2.54 -3.43 -8.48
CA GLN A 19 3.58 -2.49 -8.87
C GLN A 19 4.96 -3.00 -8.49
N ARG A 20 5.08 -3.59 -7.29
CA ARG A 20 6.34 -4.15 -6.86
C ARG A 20 6.82 -5.22 -7.85
N LYS A 21 5.92 -6.08 -8.28
CA LYS A 21 6.26 -7.13 -9.22
C LYS A 21 6.63 -6.56 -10.58
N LYS A 22 5.93 -5.54 -11.03
CA LYS A 22 6.28 -4.89 -12.28
C LYS A 22 7.67 -4.29 -12.25
N LEU A 23 8.06 -3.78 -11.10
CA LEU A 23 9.40 -3.20 -10.95
C LEU A 23 10.46 -4.27 -10.73
N GLY A 24 10.05 -5.51 -10.52
CA GLY A 24 11.00 -6.61 -10.37
C GLY A 24 11.74 -6.59 -9.04
N ILE A 25 11.16 -6.03 -7.99
CA ILE A 25 11.82 -5.99 -6.70
C ILE A 25 11.12 -6.92 -5.72
N SER A 26 11.91 -7.44 -4.78
CA SER A 26 11.38 -8.34 -3.76
C SER A 26 10.75 -7.56 -2.63
N GLN A 27 10.04 -8.26 -1.74
CA GLN A 27 9.53 -7.63 -0.54
C GLN A 27 10.67 -7.09 0.31
N GLN A 28 11.79 -7.80 0.37
CA GLN A 28 12.94 -7.36 1.12
C GLN A 28 13.52 -6.07 0.51
N ASP A 29 13.62 -6.02 -0.82
CA ASP A 29 14.10 -4.82 -1.49
C ASP A 29 13.23 -3.63 -1.16
N LEU A 30 11.92 -3.83 -1.25
CA LEU A 30 10.99 -2.75 -1.00
C LEU A 30 11.10 -2.27 0.44
N ALA A 31 11.22 -3.20 1.38
CA ALA A 31 11.35 -2.84 2.79
C ALA A 31 12.59 -1.96 3.00
N GLU A 32 13.69 -2.36 2.40
CA GLU A 32 14.94 -1.61 2.55
C GLU A 32 14.85 -0.24 1.89
N MET A 33 14.29 -0.18 0.70
CA MET A 33 14.19 1.08 -0.01
C MET A 33 13.25 2.06 0.68
N ALA A 34 12.19 1.55 1.29
CA ALA A 34 11.23 2.40 1.98
C ALA A 34 11.58 2.63 3.44
N ASP A 35 12.65 1.98 3.91
CA ASP A 35 13.07 2.10 5.31
C ASP A 35 11.97 1.67 6.27
N VAL A 36 11.39 0.52 6.01
CA VAL A 36 10.39 -0.08 6.89
C VAL A 36 10.76 -1.54 7.09
N GLY A 37 10.17 -2.16 8.10
CA GLY A 37 10.44 -3.57 8.34
C GLY A 37 9.80 -4.46 7.30
N ILE A 38 10.44 -5.58 7.00
CA ILE A 38 9.88 -6.49 6.02
C ILE A 38 8.55 -7.07 6.49
N THR A 39 8.39 -7.23 7.81
CA THR A 39 7.12 -7.72 8.35
C THR A 39 5.99 -6.78 7.97
N THR A 40 6.26 -5.47 7.98
CA THR A 40 5.26 -4.49 7.59
C THR A 40 4.84 -4.68 6.13
N ILE A 41 5.82 -4.87 5.25
CA ILE A 41 5.51 -5.10 3.84
C ILE A 41 4.66 -6.37 3.68
N LYS A 42 5.07 -7.45 4.36
CA LYS A 42 4.35 -8.71 4.25
C LYS A 42 2.92 -8.59 4.74
N GLN A 43 2.73 -7.87 5.86
CA GLN A 43 1.39 -7.71 6.40
C GLN A 43 0.49 -6.89 5.48
N ILE A 44 1.03 -5.82 4.92
CA ILE A 44 0.22 -4.99 4.04
C ILE A 44 -0.16 -5.79 2.80
N GLU A 45 0.77 -6.50 2.21
CA GLU A 45 0.49 -7.27 1.00
C GLU A 45 -0.45 -8.43 1.27
N ALA A 46 -0.54 -8.87 2.51
CA ALA A 46 -1.49 -9.89 2.90
C ALA A 46 -2.86 -9.31 3.28
N GLY A 47 -2.98 -8.01 3.24
CA GLY A 47 -4.23 -7.35 3.63
C GLY A 47 -4.43 -7.33 5.12
N LYS A 48 -3.33 -7.36 5.88
CA LYS A 48 -3.40 -7.41 7.34
C LYS A 48 -2.64 -6.25 7.94
N GLY A 49 -2.69 -6.17 9.25
CA GLY A 49 -1.98 -5.13 9.96
C GLY A 49 -2.74 -3.82 9.92
N ASN A 50 -2.11 -2.81 10.47
CA ASN A 50 -2.74 -1.50 10.53
C ASN A 50 -1.65 -0.43 10.42
N PRO A 51 -1.02 -0.32 9.25
CA PRO A 51 0.08 0.63 9.09
C PRO A 51 -0.45 2.06 9.12
N SER A 52 0.39 2.98 9.57
CA SER A 52 0.01 4.37 9.55
C SER A 52 0.02 4.89 8.11
N LEU A 53 -0.65 6.00 7.90
CA LEU A 53 -0.66 6.62 6.59
C LEU A 53 0.76 6.99 6.16
N SER A 54 1.57 7.48 7.08
CA SER A 54 2.92 7.88 6.72
C SER A 54 3.74 6.66 6.28
N THR A 55 3.53 5.50 6.91
CA THR A 55 4.20 4.28 6.48
C THR A 55 3.78 3.91 5.07
N ILE A 56 2.48 3.96 4.81
CA ILE A 56 1.97 3.66 3.48
C ILE A 56 2.58 4.61 2.45
N GLU A 57 2.64 5.89 2.78
CA GLU A 57 3.16 6.89 1.84
C GLU A 57 4.63 6.63 1.51
N LYS A 58 5.42 6.25 2.51
CA LYS A 58 6.83 5.94 2.26
C LYS A 58 6.98 4.80 1.27
N ILE A 59 6.16 3.78 1.43
CA ILE A 59 6.22 2.62 0.56
C ILE A 59 5.77 2.97 -0.85
N LEU A 60 4.66 3.67 -0.95
CA LEU A 60 4.11 4.02 -2.26
C LEU A 60 5.02 4.96 -3.02
N GLU A 61 5.75 5.80 -2.30
CA GLU A 61 6.70 6.69 -2.95
C GLU A 61 7.80 5.89 -3.65
N VAL A 62 8.30 4.86 -3.00
CA VAL A 62 9.33 4.01 -3.61
C VAL A 62 8.79 3.34 -4.87
N LEU A 63 7.51 2.97 -4.84
CA LEU A 63 6.89 2.29 -5.96
C LEU A 63 6.45 3.23 -7.08
N GLY A 64 6.57 4.54 -6.87
CA GLY A 64 6.14 5.51 -7.87
C GLY A 64 4.64 5.66 -7.93
N ILE A 65 3.95 5.35 -6.84
CA ILE A 65 2.51 5.46 -6.77
C ILE A 65 2.14 6.70 -5.99
N GLU A 66 1.21 7.46 -6.55
CA GLU A 66 0.74 8.67 -5.92
C GLU A 66 -0.62 8.47 -5.31
N ILE A 67 -0.85 9.00 -4.12
CA ILE A 67 -2.17 8.96 -3.51
C ILE A 67 -2.83 10.31 -3.75
N LYS A 68 -4.06 10.26 -4.23
CA LYS A 68 -4.82 11.48 -4.43
C LYS A 68 -5.98 11.50 -3.46
N TYR A 69 -6.21 12.65 -2.88
CA TYR A 69 -7.28 12.84 -1.91
C TYR A 69 -8.34 13.75 -2.52
N GLU A 70 -9.57 13.35 -2.40
CA GLU A 70 -10.67 14.13 -2.94
C GLU A 70 -11.74 14.30 -1.90
N VAL A 71 -12.33 15.51 -1.86
CA VAL A 71 -13.45 15.73 -0.99
C VAL A 71 -14.68 15.18 -1.65
N ARG A 72 -15.38 14.31 -0.94
CA ARG A 72 -16.52 13.66 -1.50
C ARG A 72 -17.76 14.44 -1.18
N GLN A 73 -18.63 14.60 -2.16
CA GLN A 73 -19.90 15.25 -1.95
C GLN A 73 -20.84 14.23 -1.34
N THR A 74 -21.38 14.52 -0.17
CA THR A 74 -22.20 13.54 0.50
C THR A 74 -23.67 13.90 0.54
N PHE A 75 -24.03 15.05 0.05
CA PHE A 75 -25.45 15.42 -0.02
C PHE A 75 -25.65 16.59 -0.95
#